data_5abe97368915c630b39e6782ffe278e5
#
_entry.id   5abe97368915c630b39e6782ffe278e5
#
_cell.length_a   1.000
_cell.length_b   1.000
_cell.length_c   1.000
_cell.angle_alpha   90.00
_cell.angle_beta   90.00
_cell.angle_gamma   90.00
#
_symmetry.space_group_name_H-M   'P 1'
#
loop_
_entity.id
_entity.type
_entity.pdbx_description
1 polymer ?
#
loop_
_entity_poly.entity_id
_entity_poly.type
_entity_poly.pdbx_seq_one_letter_code
_entity_poly.pdbx_strand_id
1 'polypeptide(L)'
;VWIEGQPRLLDPGFLIVKPIAISGECPQEIATCFNRIVLAPAGNEKISLSTFREGKETHRLTYKTHPVDSGQFLKAWDASFGWAMMRYPLLTRVTGTGQIYLNRTRLQINRTYSTERRHVPAGDLIYQISAQFGINPAVVERAISILRNQGEPIGKASER
;
A
#
# COMPACT_ATOMS: atom_id res chain seq x y z
N VAL A 1 -14.24 1.34 -9.93
CA VAL A 1 -14.92 0.38 -10.83
C VAL A 1 -16.44 0.52 -10.70
N TRP A 2 -17.16 0.14 -11.73
CA TRP A 2 -18.62 0.08 -11.74
C TRP A 2 -19.06 -1.38 -11.63
N ILE A 3 -19.90 -1.68 -10.65
CA ILE A 3 -20.47 -3.02 -10.43
C ILE A 3 -21.97 -2.86 -10.26
N GLU A 4 -22.75 -3.53 -11.10
CA GLU A 4 -24.23 -3.46 -11.10
C GLU A 4 -24.75 -2.01 -11.19
N GLY A 5 -24.12 -1.19 -12.02
CA GLY A 5 -24.50 0.21 -12.20
C GLY A 5 -24.15 1.15 -11.04
N GLN A 6 -23.44 0.68 -10.04
CA GLN A 6 -23.02 1.46 -8.87
C GLN A 6 -21.52 1.68 -8.84
N PRO A 7 -21.02 2.89 -8.52
CA PRO A 7 -19.61 3.14 -8.35
C PRO A 7 -19.09 2.44 -7.09
N ARG A 8 -17.99 1.70 -7.24
CA ARG A 8 -17.34 0.95 -6.15
C ARG A 8 -15.87 1.31 -6.09
N LEU A 9 -15.35 1.47 -4.88
CA LEU A 9 -13.93 1.61 -4.63
C LEU A 9 -13.30 0.23 -4.44
N LEU A 10 -12.22 -0.01 -5.18
CA LEU A 10 -11.33 -1.15 -5.02
C LEU A 10 -9.91 -0.62 -5.08
N ASP A 11 -9.16 -0.76 -4.00
CA ASP A 11 -7.78 -0.28 -3.91
C ASP A 11 -6.91 -1.26 -3.12
N PRO A 12 -6.22 -2.19 -3.80
CA PRO A 12 -5.33 -3.13 -3.14
C PRO A 12 -4.15 -2.46 -2.43
N GLY A 13 -3.73 -1.26 -2.85
CA GLY A 13 -2.65 -0.50 -2.23
C GLY A 13 -2.98 -0.08 -0.80
N PHE A 14 -4.25 0.24 -0.52
CA PHE A 14 -4.77 0.48 0.83
C PHE A 14 -5.55 -0.70 1.40
N LEU A 15 -5.39 -1.89 0.78
CA LEU A 15 -5.95 -3.16 1.23
C LEU A 15 -7.49 -3.20 1.19
N ILE A 16 -8.08 -2.36 0.34
CA ILE A 16 -9.51 -2.40 0.01
C ILE A 16 -9.69 -3.44 -1.10
N VAL A 17 -9.72 -4.71 -0.70
CA VAL A 17 -9.78 -5.87 -1.62
C VAL A 17 -11.21 -6.33 -1.89
N LYS A 18 -12.18 -5.82 -1.15
CA LYS A 18 -13.61 -6.00 -1.42
C LYS A 18 -14.18 -4.69 -1.92
N PRO A 19 -14.97 -4.70 -3.03
CA PRO A 19 -15.55 -3.48 -3.56
C PRO A 19 -16.46 -2.79 -2.54
N ILE A 20 -16.17 -1.53 -2.23
CA ILE A 20 -16.94 -0.71 -1.29
C ILE A 20 -17.82 0.24 -2.10
N ALA A 21 -19.10 0.29 -1.79
CA ALA A 21 -19.99 1.31 -2.39
C ALA A 21 -19.49 2.70 -2.01
N ILE A 22 -19.45 3.61 -2.98
CA ILE A 22 -19.06 4.99 -2.75
C ILE A 22 -20.33 5.81 -2.55
N SER A 23 -20.50 6.41 -1.36
CA SER A 23 -21.49 7.46 -1.13
C SER A 23 -20.83 8.83 -1.32
N GLY A 24 -21.42 9.65 -2.18
CA GLY A 24 -20.98 11.04 -2.36
C GLY A 24 -21.53 12.00 -1.29
N GLU A 25 -22.40 11.54 -0.40
CA GLU A 25 -23.19 12.41 0.48
C GLU A 25 -22.63 12.49 1.91
N CYS A 26 -22.10 11.40 2.42
CA CYS A 26 -21.61 11.35 3.80
C CYS A 26 -20.33 10.50 3.92
N PRO A 27 -19.53 10.76 4.97
CA PRO A 27 -18.39 9.92 5.27
C PRO A 27 -18.79 8.48 5.57
N GLN A 28 -17.96 7.54 5.10
CA GLN A 28 -18.11 6.11 5.34
C GLN A 28 -16.91 5.59 6.12
N GLU A 29 -17.16 4.86 7.19
CA GLU A 29 -16.13 4.22 8.00
C GLU A 29 -16.09 2.72 7.76
N ILE A 30 -14.87 2.19 7.59
CA ILE A 30 -14.62 0.78 7.36
C ILE A 30 -13.57 0.33 8.36
N ALA A 31 -13.97 -0.54 9.28
CA ALA A 31 -13.06 -1.15 10.22
C ALA A 31 -12.30 -2.30 9.54
N THR A 32 -10.99 -2.33 9.71
CA THR A 32 -10.12 -3.44 9.34
C THR A 32 -9.52 -4.07 10.60
N CYS A 33 -8.83 -5.19 10.47
CA CYS A 33 -8.19 -5.85 11.61
C CYS A 33 -6.94 -5.10 12.16
N PHE A 34 -6.54 -3.98 11.57
CA PHE A 34 -5.34 -3.23 11.99
C PHE A 34 -5.49 -1.70 11.92
N ASN A 35 -6.54 -1.18 11.30
CA ASN A 35 -6.85 0.25 11.26
C ASN A 35 -8.34 0.48 10.96
N ARG A 36 -8.74 1.74 10.95
CA ARG A 36 -10.04 2.21 10.45
C ARG A 36 -9.78 3.11 9.24
N ILE A 37 -10.50 2.86 8.15
CA ILE A 37 -10.46 3.66 6.94
C ILE A 37 -11.69 4.57 6.95
N VAL A 38 -11.51 5.83 6.58
CA VAL A 38 -12.59 6.79 6.37
C VAL A 38 -12.53 7.28 4.94
N LEU A 39 -13.63 7.13 4.23
CA LEU A 39 -13.88 7.73 2.93
C LEU A 39 -14.82 8.91 3.13
N ALA A 40 -14.42 10.10 2.72
CA ALA A 40 -15.24 11.31 2.87
C ALA A 40 -15.32 12.09 1.56
N PRO A 41 -16.47 12.71 1.26
CA PRO A 41 -16.57 13.66 0.15
C PRO A 41 -15.53 14.77 0.29
N ALA A 42 -14.85 15.09 -0.81
CA ALA A 42 -13.79 16.11 -0.84
C ALA A 42 -14.10 17.25 -1.86
N GLY A 43 -15.39 17.42 -2.19
CA GLY A 43 -15.88 18.37 -3.20
C GLY A 43 -15.46 17.99 -4.62
N ASN A 44 -16.08 18.63 -5.63
CA ASN A 44 -15.73 18.49 -7.05
C ASN A 44 -15.48 17.03 -7.49
N GLU A 45 -16.43 16.13 -7.16
CA GLU A 45 -16.39 14.73 -7.55
C GLU A 45 -15.09 14.02 -7.13
N LYS A 46 -14.68 14.29 -5.90
CA LYS A 46 -13.53 13.68 -5.26
C LYS A 46 -13.93 13.03 -3.94
N ILE A 47 -13.18 12.00 -3.57
CA ILE A 47 -13.30 11.29 -2.30
C ILE A 47 -11.93 11.22 -1.67
N SER A 48 -11.82 11.73 -0.45
CA SER A 48 -10.61 11.59 0.36
C SER A 48 -10.62 10.24 1.07
N LEU A 49 -9.46 9.61 1.15
CA LEU A 49 -9.21 8.45 1.99
C LEU A 49 -8.29 8.84 3.13
N SER A 50 -8.73 8.62 4.35
CA SER A 50 -7.94 8.74 5.57
C SER A 50 -7.89 7.41 6.30
N THR A 51 -6.82 7.18 7.05
CA THR A 51 -6.70 6.04 7.97
C THR A 51 -6.57 6.53 9.39
N PHE A 52 -7.28 5.87 10.30
CA PHE A 52 -7.19 6.10 11.75
C PHE A 52 -6.47 4.95 12.40
N ARG A 53 -5.48 5.29 13.21
CA ARG A 53 -4.76 4.33 14.02
C ARG A 53 -4.27 4.99 15.30
N GLU A 54 -4.45 4.35 16.45
CA GLU A 54 -4.00 4.83 17.75
C GLU A 54 -4.46 6.29 18.02
N GLY A 55 -5.72 6.60 17.64
CA GLY A 55 -6.30 7.94 17.82
C GLY A 55 -5.85 9.00 16.81
N LYS A 56 -4.96 8.65 15.89
CA LYS A 56 -4.43 9.59 14.87
C LYS A 56 -5.05 9.34 13.51
N GLU A 57 -5.60 10.40 12.94
CA GLU A 57 -5.98 10.43 11.53
C GLU A 57 -4.77 10.73 10.64
N THR A 58 -4.70 10.05 9.51
CA THR A 58 -3.69 10.33 8.48
C THR A 58 -4.37 10.31 7.12
N HIS A 59 -4.40 11.46 6.45
CA HIS A 59 -4.81 11.54 5.05
C HIS A 59 -3.84 10.73 4.18
N ARG A 60 -4.38 9.94 3.26
CA ARG A 60 -3.59 9.05 2.40
C ARG A 60 -3.59 9.52 0.95
N LEU A 61 -4.78 9.71 0.40
CA LEU A 61 -4.94 10.15 -0.99
C LEU A 61 -6.36 10.65 -1.24
N THR A 62 -6.55 11.20 -2.43
CA THR A 62 -7.86 11.65 -2.91
C THR A 62 -8.12 11.02 -4.26
N TYR A 63 -9.24 10.30 -4.36
CA TYR A 63 -9.71 9.73 -5.61
C TYR A 63 -10.52 10.76 -6.40
N LYS A 64 -10.37 10.75 -7.71
CA LYS A 64 -11.32 11.36 -8.64
C LYS A 64 -12.39 10.32 -8.97
N THR A 65 -13.64 10.71 -8.97
CA THR A 65 -14.76 9.81 -9.30
C THR A 65 -15.08 9.76 -10.79
N HIS A 66 -14.54 10.70 -11.56
CA HIS A 66 -14.62 10.65 -13.02
C HIS A 66 -13.71 9.57 -13.60
N PRO A 67 -14.19 8.85 -14.63
CA PRO A 67 -13.32 8.02 -15.45
C PRO A 67 -12.18 8.85 -16.05
N VAL A 68 -11.02 8.30 -16.11
CA VAL A 68 -9.88 8.84 -16.89
C VAL A 68 -9.83 8.15 -18.25
N ASP A 69 -9.45 8.88 -19.29
CA ASP A 69 -9.23 8.26 -20.58
C ASP A 69 -7.97 7.38 -20.56
N SER A 70 -7.93 6.40 -21.48
CA SER A 70 -6.82 5.43 -21.54
C SER A 70 -5.46 6.09 -21.79
N GLY A 71 -5.40 7.18 -22.54
CA GLY A 71 -4.14 7.89 -22.79
C GLY A 71 -3.61 8.56 -21.54
N GLN A 72 -4.48 9.21 -20.74
CA GLN A 72 -4.08 9.76 -19.45
C GLN A 72 -3.65 8.66 -18.47
N PHE A 73 -4.37 7.54 -18.44
CA PHE A 73 -4.01 6.40 -17.61
C PHE A 73 -2.63 5.86 -17.98
N LEU A 74 -2.36 5.59 -19.25
CA LEU A 74 -1.07 5.05 -19.69
C LEU A 74 0.08 6.00 -19.39
N LYS A 75 -0.09 7.31 -19.62
CA LYS A 75 0.93 8.30 -19.23
C LYS A 75 1.23 8.29 -17.73
N ALA A 76 0.20 8.22 -16.88
CA ALA A 76 0.37 8.14 -15.45
C ALA A 76 1.02 6.81 -15.02
N TRP A 77 0.65 5.72 -15.67
CA TRP A 77 1.23 4.40 -15.47
C TRP A 77 2.73 4.41 -15.77
N ASP A 78 3.13 4.88 -16.94
CA ASP A 78 4.54 4.96 -17.35
C ASP A 78 5.34 5.87 -16.39
N ALA A 79 4.79 7.03 -16.05
CA ALA A 79 5.41 7.95 -15.10
C ALA A 79 5.60 7.34 -13.70
N SER A 80 4.72 6.43 -13.29
CA SER A 80 4.76 5.80 -11.97
C SER A 80 6.03 4.98 -11.73
N PHE A 81 6.62 4.39 -12.77
CA PHE A 81 7.89 3.65 -12.65
C PHE A 81 9.08 4.54 -12.28
N GLY A 82 8.98 5.85 -12.48
CA GLY A 82 9.98 6.84 -12.04
C GLY A 82 9.82 7.28 -10.58
N TRP A 83 8.77 6.88 -9.87
CA TRP A 83 8.55 7.32 -8.49
C TRP A 83 9.58 6.72 -7.53
N ALA A 84 9.94 7.51 -6.52
CA ALA A 84 10.94 7.11 -5.53
C ALA A 84 10.59 5.79 -4.81
N MET A 85 9.29 5.51 -4.61
CA MET A 85 8.82 4.26 -3.99
C MET A 85 9.08 3.01 -4.84
N MET A 86 9.32 3.16 -6.14
CA MET A 86 9.65 2.05 -7.03
C MET A 86 11.14 1.65 -6.98
N ARG A 87 11.96 2.39 -6.24
CA ARG A 87 13.40 2.16 -6.11
C ARG A 87 13.80 1.28 -4.95
N TYR A 88 12.86 0.81 -4.12
CA TYR A 88 13.13 -0.03 -2.97
C TYR A 88 12.01 -1.03 -2.72
N PRO A 89 12.27 -2.13 -2.00
CA PRO A 89 11.22 -3.08 -1.65
C PRO A 89 10.14 -2.40 -0.81
N LEU A 90 8.91 -2.42 -1.33
CA LEU A 90 7.72 -1.95 -0.65
C LEU A 90 6.65 -3.02 -0.83
N LEU A 91 6.32 -3.72 0.24
CA LEU A 91 5.43 -4.86 0.21
C LEU A 91 4.41 -4.77 1.34
N THR A 92 3.19 -5.17 1.04
CA THR A 92 2.14 -5.29 2.05
C THR A 92 1.34 -6.56 1.84
N ARG A 93 0.94 -7.19 2.94
CA ARG A 93 0.08 -8.37 2.95
C ARG A 93 -0.88 -8.29 4.10
N VAL A 94 -2.17 -8.50 3.82
CA VAL A 94 -3.18 -8.71 4.87
C VAL A 94 -3.16 -10.17 5.29
N THR A 95 -3.26 -10.40 6.57
CA THR A 95 -3.45 -11.73 7.18
C THR A 95 -4.79 -11.74 7.93
N GLY A 96 -5.24 -12.89 8.37
CA GLY A 96 -6.46 -12.99 9.19
C GLY A 96 -6.41 -12.20 10.50
N THR A 97 -5.21 -11.85 10.97
CA THR A 97 -4.98 -11.17 12.26
C THR A 97 -4.37 -9.77 12.13
N GLY A 98 -4.11 -9.29 10.92
CA GLY A 98 -3.52 -7.98 10.74
C GLY A 98 -2.87 -7.74 9.38
N GLN A 99 -1.80 -6.97 9.39
CA GLN A 99 -1.04 -6.58 8.21
C GLN A 99 0.44 -6.83 8.43
N ILE A 100 1.11 -7.37 7.42
CA ILE A 100 2.57 -7.39 7.32
C ILE A 100 2.96 -6.31 6.30
N TYR A 101 3.88 -5.43 6.68
CA TYR A 101 4.35 -4.33 5.87
C TYR A 101 5.87 -4.28 5.88
N LEU A 102 6.48 -4.26 4.71
CA LEU A 102 7.92 -4.08 4.52
C LEU A 102 8.17 -2.79 3.74
N ASN A 103 9.02 -1.93 4.27
CA ASN A 103 9.51 -0.76 3.57
C ASN A 103 11.04 -0.74 3.67
N ARG A 104 11.72 -0.93 2.54
CA ARG A 104 13.17 -1.17 2.48
C ARG A 104 13.56 -2.42 3.28
N THR A 105 14.14 -2.23 4.45
CA THR A 105 14.54 -3.27 5.39
C THR A 105 13.73 -3.23 6.68
N ARG A 106 12.81 -2.29 6.82
CA ARG A 106 11.96 -2.17 8.01
C ARG A 106 10.72 -3.03 7.84
N LEU A 107 10.66 -4.14 8.56
CA LEU A 107 9.49 -5.00 8.65
C LEU A 107 8.60 -4.56 9.82
N GLN A 108 7.34 -4.40 9.54
CA GLN A 108 6.32 -4.04 10.52
C GLN A 108 5.16 -5.04 10.45
N ILE A 109 4.77 -5.56 11.60
CA ILE A 109 3.61 -6.45 11.75
C ILE A 109 2.59 -5.71 12.60
N ASN A 110 1.49 -5.32 11.96
CA ASN A 110 0.39 -4.62 12.58
C ASN A 110 -0.72 -5.59 12.93
N ARG A 111 -1.12 -5.64 14.20
CA ARG A 111 -2.28 -6.37 14.70
C ARG A 111 -3.29 -5.38 15.28
N THR A 112 -4.45 -5.84 15.65
CA THR A 112 -5.52 -4.98 16.22
C THR A 112 -5.02 -4.12 17.39
N TYR A 113 -4.22 -4.70 18.30
CA TYR A 113 -3.79 -4.02 19.53
C TYR A 113 -2.28 -3.89 19.67
N SER A 114 -1.51 -4.30 18.68
CA SER A 114 -0.04 -4.28 18.77
C SER A 114 0.61 -4.01 17.42
N THR A 115 1.81 -3.43 17.50
CA THR A 115 2.69 -3.25 16.35
C THR A 115 4.08 -3.73 16.73
N GLU A 116 4.57 -4.71 16.01
CA GLU A 116 5.95 -5.15 16.06
C GLU A 116 6.72 -4.47 14.92
N ARG A 117 7.90 -3.94 15.23
CA ARG A 117 8.80 -3.34 14.23
C ARG A 117 10.19 -3.92 14.42
N ARG A 118 10.79 -4.35 13.32
CA ARG A 118 12.17 -4.84 13.32
C ARG A 118 12.88 -4.47 12.03
N HIS A 119 14.18 -4.39 12.10
CA HIS A 119 15.05 -4.25 10.95
C HIS A 119 15.42 -5.65 10.42
N VAL A 120 15.32 -5.85 9.13
CA VAL A 120 15.75 -7.08 8.44
C VAL A 120 17.17 -6.89 7.95
N PRO A 121 18.15 -7.69 8.39
CA PRO A 121 19.49 -7.66 7.84
C PRO A 121 19.50 -7.87 6.32
N ALA A 122 20.45 -7.25 5.63
CA ALA A 122 20.53 -7.35 4.17
C ALA A 122 20.66 -8.79 3.66
N GLY A 123 21.39 -9.63 4.38
CA GLY A 123 21.57 -11.06 4.06
C GLY A 123 20.27 -11.87 4.18
N ASP A 124 19.37 -11.46 5.07
CA ASP A 124 18.12 -12.17 5.34
C ASP A 124 16.95 -11.66 4.50
N LEU A 125 17.12 -10.56 3.76
CA LEU A 125 16.03 -9.85 3.11
C LEU A 125 15.27 -10.74 2.12
N ILE A 126 15.96 -11.51 1.29
CA ILE A 126 15.35 -12.43 0.32
C ILE A 126 14.51 -13.47 1.05
N TYR A 127 15.08 -14.11 2.07
CA TYR A 127 14.40 -15.09 2.88
C TYR A 127 13.14 -14.50 3.56
N GLN A 128 13.28 -13.34 4.21
CA GLN A 128 12.17 -12.70 4.91
C GLN A 128 11.06 -12.28 3.96
N ILE A 129 11.38 -11.72 2.79
CA ILE A 129 10.36 -11.38 1.78
C ILE A 129 9.64 -12.65 1.33
N SER A 130 10.37 -13.70 0.97
CA SER A 130 9.78 -14.95 0.50
C SER A 130 8.88 -15.59 1.57
N ALA A 131 9.35 -15.70 2.80
CA ALA A 131 8.63 -16.33 3.90
C ALA A 131 7.39 -15.54 4.32
N GLN A 132 7.50 -14.20 4.44
CA GLN A 132 6.41 -13.36 4.95
C GLN A 132 5.36 -13.04 3.89
N PHE A 133 5.77 -12.87 2.63
CA PHE A 133 4.86 -12.44 1.55
C PHE A 133 4.48 -13.58 0.59
N GLY A 134 5.10 -14.76 0.70
CA GLY A 134 4.82 -15.91 -0.15
C GLY A 134 5.30 -15.74 -1.60
N ILE A 135 6.36 -14.96 -1.80
CA ILE A 135 6.93 -14.70 -3.14
C ILE A 135 8.06 -15.69 -3.39
N ASN A 136 8.13 -16.24 -4.61
CA ASN A 136 9.19 -17.15 -5.01
C ASN A 136 10.58 -16.52 -4.78
N PRO A 137 11.51 -17.17 -4.08
CA PRO A 137 12.84 -16.62 -3.77
C PRO A 137 13.61 -16.13 -5.00
N ALA A 138 13.56 -16.85 -6.12
CA ALA A 138 14.24 -16.45 -7.35
C ALA A 138 13.70 -15.12 -7.93
N VAL A 139 12.40 -14.86 -7.77
CA VAL A 139 11.79 -13.58 -8.18
C VAL A 139 12.28 -12.46 -7.27
N VAL A 140 12.32 -12.71 -5.96
CA VAL A 140 12.81 -11.73 -4.97
C VAL A 140 14.28 -11.41 -5.22
N GLU A 141 15.12 -12.42 -5.43
CA GLU A 141 16.54 -12.26 -5.71
C GLU A 141 16.79 -11.40 -6.95
N ARG A 142 16.08 -11.70 -8.03
CA ARG A 142 16.16 -10.91 -9.27
C ARG A 142 15.74 -9.46 -9.06
N ALA A 143 14.64 -9.23 -8.35
CA ALA A 143 14.16 -7.87 -8.05
C ALA A 143 15.16 -7.08 -7.20
N ILE A 144 15.70 -7.69 -6.14
CA ILE A 144 16.71 -7.07 -5.27
C ILE A 144 18.02 -6.76 -6.06
N SER A 145 18.44 -7.67 -6.96
CA SER A 145 19.60 -7.45 -7.83
C SER A 145 19.39 -6.22 -8.74
N ILE A 146 18.22 -6.09 -9.37
CA ILE A 146 17.89 -4.93 -10.21
C ILE A 146 17.93 -3.64 -9.39
N LEU A 147 17.33 -3.61 -8.21
CA LEU A 147 17.31 -2.44 -7.34
C LEU A 147 18.72 -2.03 -6.89
N ARG A 148 19.59 -2.99 -6.56
CA ARG A 148 21.00 -2.74 -6.22
C ARG A 148 21.77 -2.12 -7.38
N ASN A 149 21.54 -2.61 -8.58
CA ASN A 149 22.19 -2.08 -9.81
C ASN A 149 21.72 -0.64 -10.13
N GLN A 150 20.55 -0.24 -9.65
CA GLN A 150 20.06 1.13 -9.76
C GLN A 150 20.62 2.08 -8.68
N GLY A 151 21.55 1.61 -7.86
CA GLY A 151 22.25 2.41 -6.84
C GLY A 151 21.49 2.60 -5.52
N GLU A 152 20.43 1.82 -5.29
CA GLU A 152 19.73 1.88 -3.99
C GLU A 152 20.56 1.13 -2.93
N PRO A 153 20.83 1.75 -1.77
CA PRO A 153 21.55 1.15 -0.67
C PRO A 153 20.66 0.13 0.08
N ILE A 154 20.27 -0.95 -0.60
CA ILE A 154 19.49 -2.02 0.02
C ILE A 154 20.42 -2.77 0.99
N GLY A 155 20.25 -2.50 2.27
CA GLY A 155 20.99 -3.15 3.35
C GLY A 155 22.07 -2.32 4.01
N LYS A 156 22.31 -1.08 3.65
CA LYS A 156 23.01 -0.16 4.53
C LYS A 156 22.05 0.33 5.60
N ALA A 157 22.35 0.10 6.86
CA ALA A 157 21.63 0.70 7.98
C ALA A 157 21.63 2.22 7.76
N SER A 158 20.43 2.83 7.73
CA SER A 158 20.34 4.26 7.87
C SER A 158 20.72 4.58 9.31
N GLU A 159 21.94 4.97 9.53
CA GLU A 159 22.36 5.63 10.77
C GLU A 159 21.57 6.94 10.87
N ARG A 160 20.52 6.93 11.67
CA ARG A 160 19.90 8.12 12.29
C ARG A 160 19.29 7.74 13.63
#